data_87d47d0487398b6debe7c8c8d3b978cf
#
_entry.id   87d47d0487398b6debe7c8c8d3b978cf
#
_cell.length_a   1.000
_cell.length_b   1.000
_cell.length_c   1.000
_cell.angle_alpha   90.00
_cell.angle_beta   90.00
_cell.angle_gamma   90.00
#
_symmetry.space_group_name_H-M   'P 1'
#
loop_
_entity.id
_entity.type
_entity.pdbx_description
1 polymer ?
#
loop_
_entity_poly.entity_id
_entity_poly.type
_entity_poly.pdbx_seq_one_letter_code
_entity_poly.pdbx_strand_id
1 'polypeptide(L)'
;VPFRGKNPEHWDGHNAKRARKWFIRLLNTNFTEADTHTSLTYSDEFLPKTEEEADRDISNFLRRLRTKCKARGLPAPEAITVTEHQDADQDTGQKAVRFHHHVILKCQLTRDEIEGCWVRKKKRMGTTNADRLQMDKSSLEALANYLMKYPKRKHRWRRTRGIRDPILPTPNDSKYTRRGIERIAKDPTKLHSPEFWEKKYPGWKLKEAQAEYNDYWGWSISLKMHRIPERRGRPCG
;
A
#
# COMPACT_ATOMS: atom_id res chain seq x y z
N VAL A 1 -14.51 32.27 -9.00
CA VAL A 1 -13.93 32.96 -7.84
C VAL A 1 -12.63 32.26 -7.49
N PRO A 2 -11.45 32.93 -7.52
CA PRO A 2 -10.18 32.30 -7.23
C PRO A 2 -10.11 31.94 -5.74
N PHE A 3 -9.78 30.70 -5.44
CA PHE A 3 -9.52 30.17 -4.11
C PHE A 3 -8.29 30.88 -3.51
N ARG A 4 -8.50 31.88 -2.68
CA ARG A 4 -7.44 32.52 -1.88
C ARG A 4 -7.34 31.86 -0.51
N GLY A 5 -6.13 31.52 -0.09
CA GLY A 5 -5.77 31.20 1.27
C GLY A 5 -5.76 29.70 1.58
N LYS A 6 -4.73 29.00 1.09
CA LYS A 6 -4.48 27.60 1.41
C LYS A 6 -3.25 27.52 2.29
N ASN A 7 -3.46 27.14 3.56
CA ASN A 7 -2.37 26.86 4.48
C ASN A 7 -1.60 25.63 3.96
N PRO A 8 -0.31 25.71 3.60
CA PRO A 8 0.48 24.60 3.06
C PRO A 8 0.45 23.33 3.95
N GLU A 9 0.46 23.48 5.25
CA GLU A 9 0.43 22.38 6.21
C GLU A 9 -0.84 21.53 6.14
N HIS A 10 -1.98 22.15 5.87
CA HIS A 10 -3.26 21.44 5.71
C HIS A 10 -3.28 20.58 4.42
N TRP A 11 -2.57 21.02 3.37
CA TRP A 11 -2.47 20.29 2.11
C TRP A 11 -1.60 19.05 2.21
N ASP A 12 -0.50 19.12 2.94
CA ASP A 12 0.39 17.99 3.15
C ASP A 12 -0.30 16.86 3.92
N GLY A 13 -1.07 17.19 4.95
CA GLY A 13 -1.89 16.22 5.68
C GLY A 13 -2.95 15.54 4.80
N HIS A 14 -3.68 16.31 3.98
CA HIS A 14 -4.71 15.77 3.09
C HIS A 14 -4.10 14.91 1.97
N ASN A 15 -3.02 15.35 1.35
CA ASN A 15 -2.31 14.59 0.33
C ASN A 15 -1.70 13.30 0.90
N ALA A 16 -1.18 13.33 2.12
CA ALA A 16 -0.67 12.15 2.80
C ALA A 16 -1.79 11.12 3.07
N LYS A 17 -2.97 11.55 3.53
CA LYS A 17 -4.14 10.68 3.73
C LYS A 17 -4.60 10.05 2.40
N ARG A 18 -4.67 10.82 1.32
CA ARG A 18 -5.04 10.31 -0.01
C ARG A 18 -4.01 9.31 -0.53
N ALA A 19 -2.73 9.63 -0.44
CA ALA A 19 -1.65 8.74 -0.86
C ALA A 19 -1.67 7.43 -0.07
N ARG A 20 -1.91 7.47 1.24
CA ARG A 20 -2.05 6.28 2.08
C ARG A 20 -3.24 5.42 1.65
N LYS A 21 -4.42 6.01 1.46
CA LYS A 21 -5.61 5.28 0.96
C LYS A 21 -5.35 4.64 -0.41
N TRP A 22 -4.66 5.35 -1.29
CA TRP A 22 -4.28 4.82 -2.60
C TRP A 22 -3.31 3.64 -2.47
N PHE A 23 -2.29 3.77 -1.64
CA PHE A 23 -1.28 2.74 -1.43
C PHE A 23 -1.87 1.45 -0.85
N ILE A 24 -2.77 1.56 0.14
CA ILE A 24 -3.52 0.40 0.68
C ILE A 24 -4.27 -0.32 -0.44
N ARG A 25 -4.99 0.42 -1.28
CA ARG A 25 -5.72 -0.16 -2.41
C ARG A 25 -4.79 -0.80 -3.43
N LEU A 26 -3.66 -0.15 -3.72
CA LEU A 26 -2.66 -0.65 -4.65
C LEU A 26 -2.08 -1.99 -4.19
N LEU A 27 -1.73 -2.12 -2.90
CA LEU A 27 -1.28 -3.39 -2.33
C LEU A 27 -2.35 -4.47 -2.42
N ASN A 28 -3.56 -4.18 -1.95
CA ASN A 28 -4.65 -5.15 -1.95
C ASN A 28 -5.14 -5.58 -3.35
N THR A 29 -4.88 -4.77 -4.38
CA THR A 29 -5.22 -5.11 -5.78
C THR A 29 -4.22 -6.09 -6.39
N ASN A 30 -2.95 -6.05 -5.95
CA ASN A 30 -1.87 -6.73 -6.66
C ASN A 30 -1.27 -7.90 -5.90
N PHE A 31 -1.39 -7.95 -4.57
CA PHE A 31 -0.69 -8.94 -3.74
C PHE A 31 -1.63 -9.77 -2.88
N THR A 32 -1.19 -10.98 -2.59
CA THR A 32 -1.89 -11.99 -1.79
C THR A 32 -0.94 -12.58 -0.74
N GLU A 33 -1.44 -13.48 0.11
CA GLU A 33 -0.63 -14.22 1.10
C GLU A 33 0.46 -15.09 0.45
N ALA A 34 0.33 -15.41 -0.84
CA ALA A 34 1.34 -16.16 -1.58
C ALA A 34 2.58 -15.33 -1.93
N ASP A 35 2.48 -14.02 -1.84
CA ASP A 35 3.55 -13.09 -2.18
C ASP A 35 4.44 -12.80 -0.94
N THR A 36 5.53 -12.03 -1.12
CA THR A 36 6.50 -11.79 -0.06
C THR A 36 6.67 -10.30 0.25
N HIS A 37 6.97 -10.02 1.52
CA HIS A 37 7.56 -8.77 1.96
C HIS A 37 9.04 -8.99 2.20
N THR A 38 9.88 -8.29 1.47
CA THR A 38 11.34 -8.40 1.57
C THR A 38 11.91 -7.11 2.13
N SER A 39 12.61 -7.21 3.26
CA SER A 39 13.36 -6.10 3.85
C SER A 39 14.83 -6.22 3.46
N LEU A 40 15.41 -5.12 2.98
CA LEU A 40 16.80 -5.03 2.51
C LEU A 40 17.51 -3.94 3.30
N THR A 41 18.54 -4.30 4.05
CA THR A 41 19.37 -3.35 4.79
C THR A 41 20.76 -3.26 4.18
N TYR A 42 21.56 -2.33 4.68
CA TYR A 42 22.95 -2.15 4.26
C TYR A 42 23.92 -2.39 5.42
N SER A 43 25.04 -3.05 5.14
CA SER A 43 26.23 -2.97 5.99
C SER A 43 26.90 -1.62 5.82
N ASP A 44 27.82 -1.27 6.73
CA ASP A 44 28.50 0.04 6.67
C ASP A 44 29.30 0.22 5.38
N GLU A 45 29.90 -0.85 4.85
CA GLU A 45 30.66 -0.83 3.59
C GLU A 45 29.80 -0.39 2.39
N PHE A 46 28.49 -0.71 2.39
CA PHE A 46 27.60 -0.50 1.25
C PHE A 46 26.55 0.58 1.49
N LEU A 47 26.55 1.23 2.67
CA LEU A 47 25.56 2.25 2.99
C LEU A 47 25.60 3.38 1.95
N PRO A 48 24.48 3.65 1.24
CA PRO A 48 24.43 4.72 0.25
C PRO A 48 24.54 6.08 0.94
N LYS A 49 25.20 7.02 0.27
CA LYS A 49 25.33 8.39 0.73
C LYS A 49 24.20 9.29 0.24
N THR A 50 23.53 8.89 -0.84
CA THR A 50 22.45 9.66 -1.47
C THR A 50 21.26 8.79 -1.81
N GLU A 51 20.10 9.43 -2.02
CA GLU A 51 18.89 8.77 -2.46
C GLU A 51 19.05 8.10 -3.83
N GLU A 52 19.80 8.72 -4.74
CA GLU A 52 20.07 8.20 -6.08
C GLU A 52 20.90 6.92 -6.04
N GLU A 53 21.82 6.81 -5.10
CA GLU A 53 22.59 5.58 -4.88
C GLU A 53 21.68 4.46 -4.37
N ALA A 54 20.84 4.74 -3.37
CA ALA A 54 19.87 3.80 -2.85
C ALA A 54 18.88 3.34 -3.94
N ASP A 55 18.41 4.27 -4.78
CA ASP A 55 17.52 3.99 -5.90
C ASP A 55 18.16 3.14 -7.00
N ARG A 56 19.45 3.30 -7.20
CA ARG A 56 20.24 2.47 -8.13
C ARG A 56 20.40 1.06 -7.61
N ASP A 57 20.62 0.90 -6.32
CA ASP A 57 20.77 -0.40 -5.69
C ASP A 57 19.51 -1.22 -5.72
N ILE A 58 18.37 -0.62 -5.38
CA ILE A 58 17.08 -1.31 -5.46
C ILE A 58 16.72 -1.66 -6.91
N SER A 59 17.03 -0.81 -7.87
CA SER A 59 16.84 -1.08 -9.29
C SER A 59 17.70 -2.26 -9.75
N ASN A 60 18.95 -2.35 -9.28
CA ASN A 60 19.85 -3.47 -9.56
C ASN A 60 19.37 -4.78 -8.93
N PHE A 61 18.80 -4.73 -7.70
CA PHE A 61 18.17 -5.87 -7.07
C PHE A 61 17.02 -6.42 -7.92
N LEU A 62 16.09 -5.57 -8.32
CA LEU A 62 14.96 -5.95 -9.18
C LEU A 62 15.42 -6.50 -10.54
N ARG A 63 16.48 -5.93 -11.11
CA ARG A 63 17.06 -6.44 -12.35
C ARG A 63 17.64 -7.85 -12.18
N ARG A 64 18.32 -8.15 -11.06
CA ARG A 64 18.85 -9.50 -10.79
C ARG A 64 17.72 -10.51 -10.59
N LEU A 65 16.66 -10.15 -9.87
CA LEU A 65 15.47 -11.00 -9.75
C LEU A 65 14.89 -11.33 -11.13
N ARG A 66 14.74 -10.31 -11.99
CA ARG A 66 14.23 -10.50 -13.35
C ARG A 66 15.13 -11.42 -14.19
N THR A 67 16.44 -11.23 -14.11
CA THR A 67 17.41 -12.09 -14.82
C THR A 67 17.30 -13.53 -14.34
N LYS A 68 17.18 -13.76 -13.04
CA LYS A 68 17.06 -15.09 -12.43
C LYS A 68 15.73 -15.76 -12.80
N CYS A 69 14.62 -15.02 -12.76
CA CYS A 69 13.33 -15.52 -13.25
C CYS A 69 13.41 -15.94 -14.71
N LYS A 70 13.99 -15.09 -15.58
CA LYS A 70 14.15 -15.39 -17.00
C LYS A 70 14.99 -16.65 -17.23
N ALA A 71 16.09 -16.82 -16.50
CA ALA A 71 16.95 -18.00 -16.61
C ALA A 71 16.24 -19.30 -16.21
N ARG A 72 15.19 -19.22 -15.38
CA ARG A 72 14.37 -20.35 -14.94
C ARG A 72 13.06 -20.51 -15.73
N GLY A 73 12.82 -19.69 -16.75
CA GLY A 73 11.55 -19.72 -17.49
C GLY A 73 10.34 -19.24 -16.67
N LEU A 74 10.58 -18.50 -15.58
CA LEU A 74 9.52 -17.98 -14.70
C LEU A 74 9.04 -16.61 -15.15
N PRO A 75 7.80 -16.21 -14.80
CA PRO A 75 7.30 -14.88 -15.07
C PRO A 75 8.19 -13.79 -14.46
N ALA A 76 8.22 -12.61 -15.10
CA ALA A 76 8.95 -11.47 -14.55
C ALA A 76 8.38 -11.07 -13.18
N PRO A 77 9.23 -10.69 -12.21
CA PRO A 77 8.77 -10.31 -10.89
C PRO A 77 7.99 -9.00 -10.96
N GLU A 78 6.87 -8.94 -10.26
CA GLU A 78 6.08 -7.73 -10.02
C GLU A 78 6.36 -7.22 -8.60
N ALA A 79 6.66 -5.94 -8.45
CA ALA A 79 7.06 -5.38 -7.16
C ALA A 79 6.61 -3.95 -6.94
N ILE A 80 6.36 -3.63 -5.67
CA ILE A 80 6.30 -2.27 -5.15
C ILE A 80 7.44 -2.11 -4.15
N THR A 81 8.20 -1.02 -4.27
CA THR A 81 9.34 -0.72 -3.39
C THR A 81 9.11 0.58 -2.63
N VAL A 82 9.43 0.56 -1.36
CA VAL A 82 9.49 1.73 -0.48
C VAL A 82 10.92 1.82 0.05
N THR A 83 11.54 2.98 -0.09
CA THR A 83 12.86 3.23 0.50
C THR A 83 12.65 4.15 1.68
N GLU A 84 13.13 3.76 2.84
CA GLU A 84 13.11 4.57 4.06
C GLU A 84 14.51 5.12 4.35
N HIS A 85 14.55 6.38 4.71
CA HIS A 85 15.73 7.09 5.22
C HIS A 85 15.25 8.34 5.92
N GLN A 86 15.91 8.70 7.01
CA GLN A 86 15.62 9.90 7.76
C GLN A 86 16.90 10.40 8.42
N ASP A 87 17.23 11.67 8.23
CA ASP A 87 18.29 12.30 8.97
C ASP A 87 17.87 12.58 10.42
N ALA A 88 18.83 12.63 11.32
CA ALA A 88 18.59 13.11 12.68
C ALA A 88 18.24 14.59 12.62
N ASP A 89 17.26 14.98 13.42
CA ASP A 89 16.86 16.37 13.61
C ASP A 89 16.87 16.67 15.10
N GLN A 90 17.82 17.51 15.52
CA GLN A 90 18.00 17.86 16.94
C GLN A 90 16.87 18.75 17.48
N ASP A 91 16.27 19.60 16.63
CA ASP A 91 15.23 20.53 17.03
C ASP A 91 13.91 19.80 17.35
N THR A 92 13.62 18.73 16.62
CA THR A 92 12.42 17.90 16.83
C THR A 92 12.67 16.64 17.65
N GLY A 93 13.92 16.34 18.01
CA GLY A 93 14.34 15.09 18.67
C GLY A 93 14.20 13.85 17.77
N GLN A 94 14.09 14.05 16.47
CA GLN A 94 13.95 12.98 15.48
C GLN A 94 15.23 12.18 15.35
N LYS A 95 15.16 10.85 15.53
CA LYS A 95 16.30 9.94 15.37
C LYS A 95 16.59 9.65 13.90
N ALA A 96 17.88 9.51 13.55
CA ALA A 96 18.28 9.04 12.23
C ALA A 96 17.75 7.64 11.93
N VAL A 97 17.30 7.42 10.71
CA VAL A 97 16.96 6.10 10.17
C VAL A 97 17.86 5.85 8.96
N ARG A 98 18.67 4.79 9.04
CA ARG A 98 19.58 4.41 7.94
C ARG A 98 18.77 3.99 6.71
N PHE A 99 19.33 4.19 5.53
CA PHE A 99 18.76 3.68 4.29
C PHE A 99 18.43 2.19 4.40
N HIS A 100 17.21 1.83 4.08
CA HIS A 100 16.75 0.47 3.89
C HIS A 100 15.55 0.43 2.95
N HIS A 101 15.28 -0.74 2.38
CA HIS A 101 14.18 -0.89 1.43
C HIS A 101 13.21 -1.95 1.91
N HIS A 102 11.94 -1.66 1.67
CA HIS A 102 10.86 -2.63 1.72
C HIS A 102 10.39 -2.94 0.32
N VAL A 103 10.31 -4.21 -0.02
CA VAL A 103 9.88 -4.70 -1.33
C VAL A 103 8.71 -5.64 -1.14
N ILE A 104 7.54 -5.24 -1.61
CA ILE A 104 6.39 -6.14 -1.72
C ILE A 104 6.53 -6.80 -3.08
N LEU A 105 6.70 -8.12 -3.10
CA LEU A 105 7.21 -8.86 -4.24
C LEU A 105 6.33 -10.06 -4.57
N LYS A 106 5.83 -10.10 -5.79
CA LYS A 106 5.20 -11.25 -6.42
C LYS A 106 6.22 -11.91 -7.33
N CYS A 107 6.75 -13.05 -6.88
CA CYS A 107 7.85 -13.74 -7.53
C CYS A 107 7.80 -15.23 -7.20
N GLN A 108 8.12 -16.08 -8.17
CA GLN A 108 8.14 -17.54 -8.00
C GLN A 108 9.53 -18.09 -7.62
N LEU A 109 10.50 -17.24 -7.33
CA LEU A 109 11.79 -17.63 -6.78
C LEU A 109 11.64 -18.05 -5.32
N THR A 110 12.52 -18.93 -4.85
CA THR A 110 12.60 -19.29 -3.46
C THR A 110 13.10 -18.12 -2.61
N ARG A 111 12.90 -18.19 -1.29
CA ARG A 111 13.42 -17.23 -0.32
C ARG A 111 14.92 -16.96 -0.51
N ASP A 112 15.72 -18.04 -0.52
CA ASP A 112 17.17 -17.97 -0.66
C ASP A 112 17.61 -17.34 -1.98
N GLU A 113 16.87 -17.61 -3.05
CA GLU A 113 17.13 -17.01 -4.35
C GLU A 113 16.83 -15.52 -4.38
N ILE A 114 15.76 -15.09 -3.70
CA ILE A 114 15.41 -13.66 -3.55
C ILE A 114 16.48 -12.97 -2.72
N GLU A 115 16.79 -13.51 -1.55
CA GLU A 115 17.77 -12.94 -0.63
C GLU A 115 19.18 -12.89 -1.23
N GLY A 116 19.55 -13.93 -2.00
CA GLY A 116 20.82 -13.98 -2.73
C GLY A 116 20.97 -12.92 -3.84
N CYS A 117 19.91 -12.20 -4.20
CA CYS A 117 19.97 -11.09 -5.16
C CYS A 117 20.43 -9.76 -4.56
N TRP A 118 20.49 -9.62 -3.21
CA TRP A 118 20.96 -8.40 -2.56
C TRP A 118 22.50 -8.38 -2.45
N VAL A 119 23.15 -8.20 -3.59
CA VAL A 119 24.60 -8.27 -3.71
C VAL A 119 25.15 -7.14 -4.57
N ARG A 120 26.41 -6.74 -4.31
CA ARG A 120 27.21 -5.84 -5.16
C ARG A 120 28.58 -6.47 -5.34
N LYS A 121 29.07 -6.61 -6.60
CA LYS A 121 30.34 -7.29 -6.89
C LYS A 121 30.49 -8.66 -6.20
N LYS A 122 29.42 -9.47 -6.22
CA LYS A 122 29.32 -10.80 -5.57
C LYS A 122 29.35 -10.80 -4.02
N LYS A 123 29.47 -9.64 -3.36
CA LYS A 123 29.40 -9.52 -1.89
C LYS A 123 27.97 -9.16 -1.48
N ARG A 124 27.50 -9.70 -0.37
CA ARG A 124 26.23 -9.30 0.26
C ARG A 124 26.28 -7.84 0.69
N MET A 125 25.24 -7.07 0.37
CA MET A 125 25.20 -5.65 0.71
C MET A 125 24.76 -5.37 2.15
N GLY A 126 24.12 -6.35 2.78
CA GLY A 126 23.59 -6.28 4.14
C GLY A 126 22.64 -7.42 4.42
N THR A 127 21.80 -7.26 5.44
CA THR A 127 20.79 -8.26 5.81
C THR A 127 19.60 -8.20 4.85
N THR A 128 19.10 -9.36 4.48
CA THR A 128 17.89 -9.53 3.67
C THR A 128 16.98 -10.50 4.40
N ASN A 129 15.72 -10.14 4.50
CA ASN A 129 14.68 -11.02 5.04
C ASN A 129 13.48 -11.00 4.11
N ALA A 130 13.14 -12.16 3.53
CA ALA A 130 11.99 -12.32 2.62
C ALA A 130 10.96 -13.25 3.28
N ASP A 131 9.92 -12.67 3.87
CA ASP A 131 8.86 -13.40 4.52
C ASP A 131 7.56 -13.36 3.71
N ARG A 132 6.70 -14.38 3.87
CA ARG A 132 5.36 -14.37 3.30
C ARG A 132 4.55 -13.21 3.85
N LEU A 133 3.74 -12.61 2.99
CA LEU A 133 2.82 -11.56 3.42
C LEU A 133 1.82 -12.12 4.43
N GLN A 134 1.71 -11.43 5.55
CA GLN A 134 0.70 -11.74 6.56
C GLN A 134 -0.48 -10.79 6.36
N MET A 135 -1.62 -11.37 6.04
CA MET A 135 -2.87 -10.63 5.94
C MET A 135 -3.63 -10.71 7.27
N ASP A 136 -3.98 -9.57 7.80
CA ASP A 136 -4.88 -9.46 8.94
C ASP A 136 -6.35 -9.32 8.48
N LYS A 137 -7.25 -9.07 9.45
CA LYS A 137 -8.69 -8.79 9.16
C LYS A 137 -8.89 -7.62 8.20
N SER A 138 -7.91 -6.74 8.10
CA SER A 138 -7.88 -5.56 7.21
C SER A 138 -7.02 -5.76 5.98
N SER A 139 -6.67 -7.00 5.66
CA SER A 139 -5.80 -7.38 4.53
C SER A 139 -4.38 -6.84 4.72
N LEU A 140 -3.84 -6.07 3.76
CA LEU A 140 -2.48 -5.48 3.84
C LEU A 140 -2.48 -4.05 4.40
N GLU A 141 -3.54 -3.62 5.09
CA GLU A 141 -3.64 -2.24 5.58
C GLU A 141 -2.61 -1.92 6.67
N ALA A 142 -2.38 -2.85 7.61
CA ALA A 142 -1.38 -2.66 8.65
C ALA A 142 0.02 -2.49 8.06
N LEU A 143 0.40 -3.35 7.10
CA LEU A 143 1.66 -3.24 6.37
C LEU A 143 1.75 -1.92 5.59
N ALA A 144 0.69 -1.54 4.87
CA ALA A 144 0.65 -0.27 4.14
C ALA A 144 0.84 0.94 5.05
N ASN A 145 0.19 0.94 6.21
CA ASN A 145 0.34 2.01 7.22
C ASN A 145 1.76 2.06 7.78
N TYR A 146 2.36 0.91 8.05
CA TYR A 146 3.76 0.81 8.47
C TYR A 146 4.70 1.41 7.42
N LEU A 147 4.58 1.00 6.16
CA LEU A 147 5.43 1.46 5.06
C LEU A 147 5.23 2.94 4.69
N MET A 148 4.11 3.53 5.09
CA MET A 148 3.79 4.95 4.84
C MET A 148 4.02 5.84 6.06
N LYS A 149 4.77 5.35 7.06
CA LYS A 149 5.03 6.08 8.30
C LYS A 149 5.92 7.33 8.10
N TYR A 150 6.86 7.25 7.16
CA TYR A 150 7.83 8.34 6.89
C TYR A 150 7.69 8.88 5.46
N PRO A 151 6.74 9.79 5.19
CA PRO A 151 6.37 10.16 3.82
C PRO A 151 7.19 11.28 3.18
N LYS A 152 8.32 11.71 3.75
CA LYS A 152 9.05 12.93 3.34
C LYS A 152 9.77 12.85 1.98
N ARG A 153 9.80 11.72 1.29
CA ARG A 153 10.45 11.59 -0.02
C ARG A 153 9.56 12.10 -1.17
N LYS A 154 10.18 12.65 -2.23
CA LYS A 154 9.53 13.05 -3.49
C LYS A 154 8.74 11.89 -4.11
N HIS A 155 9.29 10.67 -4.04
CA HIS A 155 8.63 9.43 -4.49
C HIS A 155 8.46 8.50 -3.29
N ARG A 156 7.24 8.42 -2.77
CA ARG A 156 6.91 7.60 -1.59
C ARG A 156 7.06 6.11 -1.86
N TRP A 157 6.80 5.66 -3.08
CA TRP A 157 7.00 4.29 -3.54
C TRP A 157 7.27 4.26 -5.04
N ARG A 158 7.85 3.16 -5.50
CA ARG A 158 8.02 2.86 -6.92
C ARG A 158 7.36 1.53 -7.21
N ARG A 159 6.98 1.29 -8.48
CA ARG A 159 6.35 0.04 -8.92
C ARG A 159 6.92 -0.45 -10.25
N THR A 160 6.93 -1.76 -10.43
CA THR A 160 7.24 -2.39 -11.72
C THR A 160 6.03 -2.29 -12.67
N ARG A 161 6.25 -2.54 -13.96
CA ARG A 161 5.21 -2.41 -15.01
C ARG A 161 4.00 -3.31 -14.81
N GLY A 162 4.12 -4.49 -14.20
CA GLY A 162 3.01 -5.44 -14.01
C GLY A 162 1.98 -5.01 -12.97
N ILE A 163 2.31 -4.04 -12.13
CA ILE A 163 1.43 -3.56 -11.07
C ILE A 163 0.24 -2.77 -11.63
N ARG A 164 -0.96 -3.27 -11.38
CA ARG A 164 -2.23 -2.68 -11.83
C ARG A 164 -2.72 -1.60 -10.88
N ASP A 165 -3.32 -0.56 -11.45
CA ASP A 165 -3.99 0.47 -10.63
C ASP A 165 -5.27 -0.09 -9.99
N PRO A 166 -5.59 0.30 -8.76
CA PRO A 166 -6.83 -0.08 -8.12
C PRO A 166 -8.03 0.55 -8.84
N ILE A 167 -9.07 -0.23 -9.03
CA ILE A 167 -10.35 0.28 -9.53
C ILE A 167 -10.98 1.08 -8.39
N LEU A 168 -11.13 2.38 -8.60
CA LEU A 168 -11.82 3.24 -7.65
C LEU A 168 -13.34 3.12 -7.86
N PRO A 169 -14.10 2.96 -6.78
CA PRO A 169 -15.54 3.09 -6.90
C PRO A 169 -15.88 4.53 -7.31
N THR A 170 -16.76 4.66 -8.27
CA THR A 170 -17.34 5.97 -8.62
C THR A 170 -18.13 6.49 -7.43
N PRO A 171 -17.90 7.75 -6.98
CA PRO A 171 -18.75 8.36 -5.96
C PRO A 171 -20.21 8.25 -6.38
N ASN A 172 -21.05 7.79 -5.47
CA ASN A 172 -22.47 7.60 -5.76
C ASN A 172 -23.29 8.72 -5.11
N ASP A 173 -23.27 9.88 -5.72
CA ASP A 173 -23.99 11.05 -5.20
C ASP A 173 -25.48 11.04 -5.54
N SER A 174 -25.91 10.17 -6.46
CA SER A 174 -27.31 10.05 -6.89
C SER A 174 -28.13 9.06 -6.05
N LYS A 175 -27.49 8.06 -5.44
CA LYS A 175 -28.18 7.00 -4.66
C LYS A 175 -28.68 7.47 -3.29
N TYR A 176 -28.09 8.54 -2.76
CA TYR A 176 -28.40 9.05 -1.43
C TYR A 176 -28.54 10.57 -1.43
N THR A 177 -29.56 11.06 -0.75
CA THR A 177 -29.70 12.49 -0.47
C THR A 177 -28.81 12.89 0.71
N ARG A 178 -28.42 14.16 0.82
CA ARG A 178 -27.67 14.70 1.96
C ARG A 178 -28.36 14.40 3.31
N ARG A 179 -29.68 14.62 3.38
CA ARG A 179 -30.50 14.29 4.58
C ARG A 179 -30.52 12.78 4.88
N GLY A 180 -30.49 11.93 3.83
CA GLY A 180 -30.39 10.48 3.98
C GLY A 180 -29.07 10.05 4.59
N ILE A 181 -27.96 10.61 4.11
CA ILE A 181 -26.61 10.35 4.66
C ILE A 181 -26.53 10.82 6.11
N GLU A 182 -26.97 12.03 6.41
CA GLU A 182 -26.98 12.57 7.78
C GLU A 182 -27.75 11.67 8.75
N ARG A 183 -28.94 11.19 8.34
CA ARG A 183 -29.76 10.28 9.16
C ARG A 183 -29.06 8.96 9.46
N ILE A 184 -28.37 8.40 8.48
CA ILE A 184 -27.61 7.16 8.67
C ILE A 184 -26.35 7.43 9.52
N ALA A 185 -25.64 8.53 9.28
CA ALA A 185 -24.44 8.90 10.03
C ALA A 185 -24.69 9.13 11.50
N LYS A 186 -25.87 9.68 11.84
CA LYS A 186 -26.31 9.94 13.23
C LYS A 186 -26.94 8.72 13.91
N ASP A 187 -27.15 7.63 13.19
CA ASP A 187 -27.74 6.39 13.71
C ASP A 187 -26.67 5.27 13.73
N PRO A 188 -26.00 5.04 14.86
CA PRO A 188 -24.95 4.03 14.95
C PRO A 188 -25.43 2.62 14.61
N THR A 189 -26.68 2.32 14.92
CA THR A 189 -27.29 1.01 14.66
C THR A 189 -27.37 0.72 13.17
N LYS A 190 -27.74 1.70 12.36
CA LYS A 190 -27.75 1.57 10.89
C LYS A 190 -26.36 1.69 10.29
N LEU A 191 -25.54 2.62 10.78
CA LEU A 191 -24.19 2.87 10.27
C LEU A 191 -23.34 1.60 10.33
N HIS A 192 -23.39 0.87 11.45
CA HIS A 192 -22.57 -0.32 11.67
C HIS A 192 -23.28 -1.64 11.36
N SER A 193 -24.51 -1.62 10.84
CA SER A 193 -25.26 -2.84 10.50
C SER A 193 -24.78 -3.45 9.17
N PRO A 194 -24.17 -4.65 9.18
CA PRO A 194 -23.83 -5.37 7.95
C PRO A 194 -25.09 -5.63 7.08
N GLU A 195 -26.19 -6.07 7.70
CA GLU A 195 -27.45 -6.38 7.00
C GLU A 195 -28.01 -5.18 6.24
N PHE A 196 -27.95 -3.99 6.85
CA PHE A 196 -28.40 -2.76 6.22
C PHE A 196 -27.62 -2.45 4.94
N TRP A 197 -26.28 -2.60 4.97
CA TRP A 197 -25.41 -2.27 3.85
C TRP A 197 -25.37 -3.38 2.80
N GLU A 198 -25.37 -4.65 3.21
CA GLU A 198 -25.37 -5.80 2.30
C GLU A 198 -26.65 -5.87 1.48
N LYS A 199 -27.79 -5.50 2.07
CA LYS A 199 -29.07 -5.33 1.32
C LYS A 199 -28.97 -4.22 0.28
N LYS A 200 -28.23 -3.14 0.55
CA LYS A 200 -28.06 -2.01 -0.39
C LYS A 200 -27.00 -2.28 -1.47
N TYR A 201 -26.05 -3.14 -1.19
CA TYR A 201 -24.95 -3.54 -2.07
C TYR A 201 -24.90 -5.07 -2.21
N PRO A 202 -25.81 -5.70 -2.95
CA PRO A 202 -25.83 -7.15 -3.13
C PRO A 202 -24.50 -7.66 -3.68
N GLY A 203 -24.01 -8.81 -3.15
CA GLY A 203 -22.74 -9.40 -3.54
C GLY A 203 -21.51 -8.81 -2.82
N TRP A 204 -21.73 -7.89 -1.86
CA TRP A 204 -20.68 -7.32 -1.05
C TRP A 204 -20.95 -7.56 0.44
N LYS A 205 -19.91 -7.83 1.22
CA LYS A 205 -19.95 -7.91 2.68
C LYS A 205 -19.29 -6.70 3.32
N LEU A 206 -19.96 -6.13 4.32
CA LEU A 206 -19.42 -5.01 5.08
C LEU A 206 -18.28 -5.49 5.98
N LYS A 207 -17.16 -4.75 5.98
CA LYS A 207 -16.08 -4.87 6.97
C LYS A 207 -16.11 -3.72 7.96
N GLU A 208 -16.31 -2.51 7.46
CA GLU A 208 -16.27 -1.31 8.28
C GLU A 208 -17.11 -0.21 7.64
N ALA A 209 -17.76 0.59 8.48
CA ALA A 209 -18.45 1.81 8.09
C ALA A 209 -17.98 2.95 8.98
N GLN A 210 -17.62 4.07 8.38
CA GLN A 210 -17.19 5.29 9.08
C GLN A 210 -18.00 6.47 8.59
N ALA A 211 -18.46 7.32 9.50
CA ALA A 211 -19.10 8.59 9.18
C ALA A 211 -18.17 9.73 9.61
N GLU A 212 -18.01 10.72 8.74
CA GLU A 212 -17.24 11.94 9.02
C GLU A 212 -18.12 13.15 8.71
N TYR A 213 -18.08 14.14 9.58
CA TYR A 213 -18.70 15.43 9.36
C TYR A 213 -17.64 16.44 8.92
N ASN A 214 -17.99 17.24 7.93
CA ASN A 214 -17.16 18.34 7.46
C ASN A 214 -18.05 19.57 7.31
N ASP A 215 -17.64 20.70 7.87
CA ASP A 215 -18.44 21.94 7.87
C ASP A 215 -18.80 22.44 6.47
N TYR A 216 -18.01 22.08 5.46
CA TYR A 216 -18.23 22.51 4.08
C TYR A 216 -19.16 21.59 3.27
N TRP A 217 -19.03 20.24 3.47
CA TRP A 217 -19.75 19.24 2.68
C TRP A 217 -20.87 18.54 3.46
N GLY A 218 -20.91 18.72 4.79
CA GLY A 218 -21.78 17.98 5.68
C GLY A 218 -21.27 16.57 5.98
N TRP A 219 -22.21 15.67 6.25
CA TRP A 219 -21.92 14.27 6.56
C TRP A 219 -21.48 13.49 5.30
N SER A 220 -20.46 12.66 5.48
CA SER A 220 -20.05 11.64 4.51
C SER A 220 -19.95 10.28 5.19
N ILE A 221 -20.25 9.21 4.44
CA ILE A 221 -20.09 7.82 4.91
C ILE A 221 -19.12 7.09 4.01
N SER A 222 -18.13 6.47 4.62
CA SER A 222 -17.13 5.63 3.96
C SER A 222 -17.40 4.18 4.33
N LEU A 223 -17.59 3.32 3.32
CA LEU A 223 -17.82 1.89 3.52
C LEU A 223 -16.59 1.12 3.04
N LYS A 224 -16.11 0.20 3.87
CA LYS A 224 -15.11 -0.79 3.49
C LYS A 224 -15.84 -2.13 3.31
N MET A 225 -15.89 -2.58 2.07
CA MET A 225 -16.62 -3.79 1.72
C MET A 225 -15.73 -4.72 0.88
N HIS A 226 -15.97 -6.02 0.95
CA HIS A 226 -15.34 -7.00 0.05
C HIS A 226 -16.38 -7.74 -0.75
N ARG A 227 -16.05 -8.06 -1.99
CA ARG A 227 -16.93 -8.80 -2.87
C ARG A 227 -17.00 -10.28 -2.42
N ILE A 228 -18.21 -10.82 -2.37
CA ILE A 228 -18.39 -12.25 -2.14
C ILE A 228 -17.95 -12.94 -3.44
N PRO A 229 -17.01 -13.92 -3.40
CA PRO A 229 -16.65 -14.66 -4.58
C PRO A 229 -17.89 -15.38 -5.11
N GLU A 230 -18.20 -15.19 -6.40
CA GLU A 230 -19.21 -16.02 -7.05
C GLU A 230 -18.75 -17.48 -6.94
N ARG A 231 -19.59 -18.34 -6.37
CA ARG A 231 -19.37 -19.79 -6.44
C ARG A 231 -19.31 -20.13 -7.93
N ARG A 232 -18.13 -20.41 -8.44
CA ARG A 232 -18.00 -21.03 -9.78
C ARG A 232 -18.86 -22.28 -9.74
N GLY A 233 -19.96 -22.26 -10.49
CA GLY A 233 -20.79 -23.44 -10.69
C GLY A 233 -19.87 -24.59 -11.08
N ARG A 234 -20.05 -25.75 -10.45
CA ARG A 234 -19.40 -26.97 -10.93
C ARG A 234 -19.79 -27.10 -12.42
N PRO A 235 -18.84 -27.35 -13.32
CA PRO A 235 -19.22 -27.73 -14.66
C PRO A 235 -20.13 -28.96 -14.52
N CYS A 236 -21.33 -28.90 -15.10
CA CYS A 236 -22.16 -30.05 -15.27
C CYS A 236 -21.35 -31.09 -16.04
N GLY A 237 -21.10 -32.24 -15.41
CA GLY A 237 -20.50 -33.40 -16.04
C GLY A 237 -21.44 -34.01 -17.09
#